data_367c3dc5f93980168e1f9145d6dd0cd7
#
_entry.id   367c3dc5f93980168e1f9145d6dd0cd7
#
_cell.length_a   1.000
_cell.length_b   1.000
_cell.length_c   1.000
_cell.angle_alpha   90.00
_cell.angle_beta   90.00
_cell.angle_gamma   90.00
#
_symmetry.space_group_name_H-M   'P 1'
#
loop_
_entity.id
_entity.type
_entity.pdbx_description
1 polymer ?
#
loop_
_entity_poly.entity_id
_entity_poly.type
_entity_poly.pdbx_seq_one_letter_code
_entity_poly.pdbx_strand_id
1 'polypeptide(L)'
;MSTFGSIEEAREYFKGDRFAYGAGMNLDELTAESSLCSMTLDESHKNANGGIMGGVMFTLADLAFAALSNNIHMPTVAQQVSINYLNAPKGTKLYARATCRKNGRQTIVINVDVTDDTGRDIAQFIGSGFKLQTYPMKEYGSINLLKEGKNEK
;
A
#
# COMPACT_ATOMS: atom_id res chain seq x y z
N MET A 1 3.57 -19.95 4.04
CA MET A 1 2.66 -19.73 5.20
C MET A 1 2.36 -18.25 5.29
N SER A 2 1.09 -17.89 5.34
CA SER A 2 0.69 -16.48 5.42
C SER A 2 0.88 -15.93 6.83
N THR A 3 1.27 -14.66 6.93
CA THR A 3 1.43 -13.97 8.21
C THR A 3 0.08 -13.81 8.92
N PHE A 4 -0.94 -13.40 8.17
CA PHE A 4 -2.29 -13.16 8.71
C PHE A 4 -3.13 -14.42 8.63
N GLY A 5 -3.84 -14.74 9.70
CA GLY A 5 -4.74 -15.88 9.76
C GLY A 5 -6.06 -15.68 9.02
N SER A 6 -6.45 -14.42 8.78
CA SER A 6 -7.65 -14.03 8.04
C SER A 6 -7.49 -12.65 7.42
N ILE A 7 -8.38 -12.32 6.48
CA ILE A 7 -8.41 -10.97 5.90
C ILE A 7 -8.83 -9.92 6.93
N GLU A 8 -9.69 -10.28 7.87
CA GLU A 8 -10.12 -9.40 8.95
C GLU A 8 -8.97 -9.01 9.86
N GLU A 9 -8.08 -9.95 10.17
CA GLU A 9 -6.85 -9.68 10.93
C GLU A 9 -5.93 -8.74 10.16
N ALA A 10 -5.74 -8.97 8.87
CA ALA A 10 -4.95 -8.11 8.00
C ALA A 10 -5.54 -6.71 7.90
N ARG A 11 -6.85 -6.60 7.72
CA ARG A 11 -7.55 -5.31 7.68
C ARG A 11 -7.37 -4.50 8.98
N GLU A 12 -7.47 -5.17 10.11
CA GLU A 12 -7.27 -4.52 11.41
C GLU A 12 -5.84 -4.01 11.56
N TYR A 13 -4.85 -4.81 11.13
CA TYR A 13 -3.46 -4.41 11.14
C TYR A 13 -3.21 -3.17 10.26
N PHE A 14 -3.71 -3.18 9.01
CA PHE A 14 -3.47 -2.10 8.04
C PHE A 14 -4.29 -0.83 8.28
N LYS A 15 -5.21 -0.81 9.21
CA LYS A 15 -5.76 0.45 9.75
C LYS A 15 -4.68 1.32 10.39
N GLY A 16 -3.57 0.71 10.80
CA GLY A 16 -2.38 1.40 11.28
C GLY A 16 -1.66 2.23 10.23
N ASP A 17 -1.86 1.94 8.94
CA ASP A 17 -1.41 2.78 7.83
C ASP A 17 -2.34 3.99 7.70
N ARG A 18 -2.20 4.91 8.62
CA ARG A 18 -3.15 6.00 8.87
C ARG A 18 -3.35 6.92 7.68
N PHE A 19 -2.29 7.16 6.89
CA PHE A 19 -2.39 7.98 5.69
C PHE A 19 -3.31 7.32 4.65
N ALA A 20 -3.08 6.04 4.35
CA ALA A 20 -3.88 5.28 3.41
C ALA A 20 -5.33 5.11 3.91
N TYR A 21 -5.48 4.73 5.18
CA TYR A 21 -6.80 4.55 5.79
C TYR A 21 -7.57 5.88 5.83
N GLY A 22 -6.92 6.98 6.20
CA GLY A 22 -7.51 8.31 6.22
C GLY A 22 -7.92 8.82 4.83
N ALA A 23 -7.25 8.36 3.77
CA ALA A 23 -7.62 8.65 2.39
C ALA A 23 -8.78 7.78 1.85
N GLY A 24 -9.31 6.87 2.67
CA GLY A 24 -10.42 5.98 2.30
C GLY A 24 -9.99 4.71 1.57
N MET A 25 -8.74 4.29 1.71
CA MET A 25 -8.24 3.08 1.09
C MET A 25 -8.58 1.83 1.91
N ASN A 26 -8.94 0.75 1.23
CA ASN A 26 -9.37 -0.50 1.83
C ASN A 26 -8.59 -1.68 1.27
N LEU A 27 -8.35 -2.67 2.11
CA LEU A 27 -7.86 -3.98 1.70
C LEU A 27 -9.06 -4.90 1.46
N ASP A 28 -9.27 -5.30 0.21
CA ASP A 28 -10.46 -6.07 -0.20
C ASP A 28 -10.17 -7.56 -0.26
N GLU A 29 -9.01 -7.96 -0.80
CA GLU A 29 -8.61 -9.35 -0.95
C GLU A 29 -7.15 -9.53 -0.56
N LEU A 30 -6.82 -10.67 0.02
CA LEU A 30 -5.46 -11.05 0.36
C LEU A 30 -5.31 -12.56 0.29
N THR A 31 -4.34 -13.01 -0.50
CA THR A 31 -3.93 -14.41 -0.62
C THR A 31 -2.43 -14.55 -0.42
N ALA A 32 -1.90 -15.76 -0.54
CA ALA A 32 -0.46 -16.00 -0.50
C ALA A 32 0.28 -15.40 -1.71
N GLU A 33 -0.43 -15.08 -2.79
CA GLU A 33 0.17 -14.68 -4.06
C GLU A 33 -0.29 -13.31 -4.56
N SER A 34 -1.37 -12.77 -3.99
CA SER A 34 -1.95 -11.50 -4.46
C SER A 34 -2.65 -10.72 -3.34
N SER A 35 -2.79 -9.44 -3.56
CA SER A 35 -3.67 -8.56 -2.78
C SER A 35 -4.47 -7.65 -3.71
N LEU A 36 -5.61 -7.19 -3.23
CA LEU A 36 -6.42 -6.17 -3.88
C LEU A 36 -6.80 -5.11 -2.88
N CYS A 37 -6.48 -3.87 -3.21
CA CYS A 37 -6.93 -2.69 -2.48
C CYS A 37 -7.80 -1.81 -3.36
N SER A 38 -8.69 -1.05 -2.75
CA SER A 38 -9.57 -0.13 -3.47
C SER A 38 -9.83 1.15 -2.70
N MET A 39 -10.31 2.15 -3.41
CA MET A 39 -10.78 3.40 -2.84
C MET A 39 -11.83 4.04 -3.74
N THR A 40 -12.73 4.79 -3.14
CA THR A 40 -13.64 5.69 -3.86
C THR A 40 -13.00 7.06 -3.94
N LEU A 41 -12.96 7.63 -5.14
CA LEU A 41 -12.39 8.96 -5.39
C LEU A 41 -13.35 10.07 -5.00
N ASP A 42 -12.82 11.13 -4.42
CA ASP A 42 -13.55 12.34 -4.08
C ASP A 42 -12.69 13.60 -4.28
N GLU A 43 -13.22 14.76 -3.91
CA GLU A 43 -12.55 16.05 -4.08
C GLU A 43 -11.23 16.14 -3.31
N SER A 44 -11.10 15.44 -2.16
CA SER A 44 -9.88 15.46 -1.35
C SER A 44 -8.68 14.78 -2.01
N HIS A 45 -8.92 14.01 -3.08
CA HIS A 45 -7.90 13.30 -3.84
C HIS A 45 -7.36 14.09 -5.04
N LYS A 46 -7.92 15.27 -5.30
CA LYS A 46 -7.56 16.09 -6.47
C LYS A 46 -6.34 16.96 -6.22
N ASN A 47 -5.57 17.14 -7.28
CA ASN A 47 -4.48 18.10 -7.33
C ASN A 47 -5.00 19.50 -7.73
N ALA A 48 -4.08 20.48 -7.79
CA ALA A 48 -4.42 21.86 -8.14
C ALA A 48 -5.04 22.02 -9.54
N ASN A 49 -4.80 21.07 -10.44
CA ASN A 49 -5.36 21.08 -11.80
C ASN A 49 -6.73 20.36 -11.90
N GLY A 50 -7.24 19.86 -10.78
CA GLY A 50 -8.53 19.15 -10.72
C GLY A 50 -8.48 17.67 -11.11
N GLY A 51 -7.30 17.14 -11.44
CA GLY A 51 -7.10 15.70 -11.66
C GLY A 51 -6.75 14.97 -10.37
N ILE A 52 -6.83 13.64 -10.41
CA ILE A 52 -6.41 12.83 -9.26
C ILE A 52 -4.90 12.93 -9.10
N MET A 53 -4.46 13.25 -7.89
CA MET A 53 -3.05 13.39 -7.56
C MET A 53 -2.32 12.05 -7.74
N GLY A 54 -1.13 12.09 -8.36
CA GLY A 54 -0.32 10.89 -8.55
C GLY A 54 0.04 10.19 -7.24
N GLY A 55 0.25 10.96 -6.18
CA GLY A 55 0.49 10.41 -4.84
C GLY A 55 -0.65 9.57 -4.28
N VAL A 56 -1.89 9.80 -4.70
CA VAL A 56 -3.05 8.94 -4.33
C VAL A 56 -2.91 7.57 -4.97
N MET A 57 -2.60 7.52 -6.26
CA MET A 57 -2.39 6.27 -7.00
C MET A 57 -1.19 5.50 -6.44
N PHE A 58 -0.12 6.22 -6.12
CA PHE A 58 1.09 5.66 -5.50
C PHE A 58 0.77 5.04 -4.15
N THR A 59 0.06 5.75 -3.28
CA THR A 59 -0.29 5.27 -1.94
C THR A 59 -1.19 4.04 -1.99
N LEU A 60 -2.17 4.01 -2.90
CA LEU A 60 -3.02 2.83 -3.07
C LEU A 60 -2.21 1.61 -3.52
N ALA A 61 -1.32 1.79 -4.49
CA ALA A 61 -0.41 0.73 -4.94
C ALA A 61 0.55 0.28 -3.83
N ASP A 62 1.06 1.22 -3.05
CA ASP A 62 1.95 0.94 -1.91
C ASP A 62 1.24 0.15 -0.82
N LEU A 63 -0.02 0.44 -0.53
CA LEU A 63 -0.84 -0.35 0.40
C LEU A 63 -1.00 -1.79 -0.08
N ALA A 64 -1.31 -1.99 -1.37
CA ALA A 64 -1.41 -3.34 -1.95
C ALA A 64 -0.07 -4.08 -1.90
N PHE A 65 1.02 -3.39 -2.19
CA PHE A 65 2.39 -3.91 -2.03
C PHE A 65 2.66 -4.32 -0.58
N ALA A 66 2.37 -3.45 0.38
CA ALA A 66 2.61 -3.69 1.81
C ALA A 66 1.78 -4.88 2.32
N ALA A 67 0.52 -4.96 1.93
CA ALA A 67 -0.37 -6.05 2.34
C ALA A 67 0.17 -7.41 1.85
N LEU A 68 0.52 -7.52 0.58
CA LEU A 68 1.03 -8.76 0.02
C LEU A 68 2.41 -9.11 0.57
N SER A 69 3.36 -8.17 0.56
CA SER A 69 4.73 -8.43 1.00
C SER A 69 4.79 -8.85 2.47
N ASN A 70 4.03 -8.20 3.34
CA ASN A 70 3.97 -8.56 4.76
C ASN A 70 3.14 -9.81 5.03
N ASN A 71 2.18 -10.15 4.18
CA ASN A 71 1.51 -11.44 4.26
C ASN A 71 2.45 -12.61 3.92
N ILE A 72 3.38 -12.39 2.99
CA ILE A 72 4.42 -13.37 2.64
C ILE A 72 5.49 -13.45 3.72
N HIS A 73 5.99 -12.32 4.19
CA HIS A 73 7.00 -12.24 5.25
C HIS A 73 6.88 -10.91 6.00
N MET A 74 6.66 -10.98 7.29
CA MET A 74 6.61 -9.81 8.17
C MET A 74 7.81 -9.78 9.12
N PRO A 75 8.56 -8.66 9.21
CA PRO A 75 8.32 -7.43 8.48
C PRO A 75 9.06 -7.41 7.12
N THR A 76 8.43 -6.81 6.14
CA THR A 76 9.05 -6.47 4.85
C THR A 76 8.88 -4.97 4.62
N VAL A 77 9.94 -4.30 4.24
CA VAL A 77 9.95 -2.87 3.95
C VAL A 77 10.25 -2.62 2.49
N ALA A 78 9.58 -1.63 1.91
CA ALA A 78 9.88 -1.21 0.55
C ALA A 78 11.31 -0.66 0.46
N GLN A 79 12.03 -1.05 -0.57
CA GLN A 79 13.42 -0.69 -0.79
C GLN A 79 13.58 0.23 -2.00
N GLN A 80 12.91 -0.10 -3.07
CA GLN A 80 12.89 0.69 -4.30
C GLN A 80 11.54 0.49 -4.99
N VAL A 81 10.99 1.57 -5.51
CA VAL A 81 9.71 1.57 -6.22
C VAL A 81 9.85 2.40 -7.48
N SER A 82 9.25 1.91 -8.57
CA SER A 82 9.03 2.65 -9.80
C SER A 82 7.54 2.66 -10.11
N ILE A 83 7.03 3.79 -10.56
CA ILE A 83 5.65 3.92 -10.99
C ILE A 83 5.59 4.65 -12.35
N ASN A 84 4.74 4.15 -13.24
CA ASN A 84 4.35 4.83 -14.45
C ASN A 84 2.87 5.19 -14.35
N TYR A 85 2.57 6.47 -14.50
CA TYR A 85 1.19 6.97 -14.59
C TYR A 85 0.77 6.91 -16.05
N LEU A 86 -0.17 6.03 -16.36
CA LEU A 86 -0.54 5.71 -17.74
C LEU A 86 -1.69 6.58 -18.25
N ASN A 87 -2.72 6.73 -17.42
CA ASN A 87 -3.93 7.45 -17.77
C ASN A 87 -4.59 8.08 -16.54
N ALA A 88 -5.28 9.19 -16.77
CA ALA A 88 -6.17 9.75 -15.75
C ALA A 88 -7.39 8.84 -15.52
N PRO A 89 -7.86 8.67 -14.29
CA PRO A 89 -9.09 7.95 -14.02
C PRO A 89 -10.29 8.61 -14.73
N LYS A 90 -11.18 7.78 -15.24
CA LYS A 90 -12.48 8.19 -15.77
C LYS A 90 -13.64 7.77 -14.90
N GLY A 91 -13.43 6.75 -14.09
CA GLY A 91 -14.42 6.25 -13.14
C GLY A 91 -14.37 6.96 -11.79
N THR A 92 -15.04 6.37 -10.82
CA THR A 92 -15.17 6.88 -9.45
C THR A 92 -14.40 6.04 -8.41
N LYS A 93 -13.86 4.91 -8.82
CA LYS A 93 -13.09 4.00 -7.96
C LYS A 93 -11.75 3.65 -8.58
N LEU A 94 -10.75 3.45 -7.71
CA LEU A 94 -9.47 2.86 -8.07
C LEU A 94 -9.31 1.50 -7.41
N TYR A 95 -8.66 0.60 -8.13
CA TYR A 95 -8.25 -0.72 -7.67
C TYR A 95 -6.75 -0.88 -7.87
N ALA A 96 -6.06 -1.42 -6.87
CA ALA A 96 -4.66 -1.80 -6.98
C ALA A 96 -4.53 -3.29 -6.70
N ARG A 97 -4.12 -4.05 -7.72
CA ARG A 97 -3.86 -5.49 -7.60
C ARG A 97 -2.37 -5.75 -7.59
N ALA A 98 -1.90 -6.27 -6.48
CA ALA A 98 -0.52 -6.70 -6.32
C ALA A 98 -0.38 -8.19 -6.60
N THR A 99 0.68 -8.57 -7.32
CA THR A 99 1.07 -9.95 -7.57
C THR A 99 2.56 -10.13 -7.32
N CYS A 100 2.94 -11.25 -6.69
CA CYS A 100 4.33 -11.53 -6.41
C CYS A 100 5.06 -11.97 -7.68
N ARG A 101 6.03 -11.19 -8.11
CA ARG A 101 6.89 -11.52 -9.28
C ARG A 101 8.05 -12.42 -8.89
N LYS A 102 8.64 -12.19 -7.72
CA LYS A 102 9.72 -12.98 -7.17
C LYS A 102 9.69 -12.93 -5.64
N ASN A 103 9.69 -14.10 -5.04
CA ASN A 103 9.85 -14.27 -3.60
C ASN A 103 11.23 -14.87 -3.31
N GLY A 104 12.23 -14.01 -3.15
CA GLY A 104 13.59 -14.41 -2.82
C GLY A 104 13.80 -14.57 -1.32
N ARG A 105 14.99 -15.02 -0.93
CA ARG A 105 15.31 -15.24 0.48
C ARG A 105 15.33 -13.95 1.30
N GLN A 106 15.94 -12.90 0.76
CA GLN A 106 16.07 -11.60 1.45
C GLN A 106 15.24 -10.50 0.81
N THR A 107 14.95 -10.63 -0.49
CA THR A 107 14.25 -9.62 -1.26
C THR A 107 13.01 -10.20 -1.93
N ILE A 108 12.03 -9.34 -2.14
CA ILE A 108 10.79 -9.67 -2.83
C ILE A 108 10.54 -8.62 -3.91
N VAL A 109 10.01 -9.04 -5.05
CA VAL A 109 9.57 -8.12 -6.12
C VAL A 109 8.09 -8.34 -6.38
N ILE A 110 7.33 -7.25 -6.34
CA ILE A 110 5.88 -7.25 -6.50
C ILE A 110 5.51 -6.25 -7.58
N ASN A 111 4.66 -6.70 -8.52
CA ASN A 111 4.01 -5.85 -9.49
C ASN A 111 2.65 -5.43 -8.96
N VAL A 112 2.28 -4.17 -9.15
CA VAL A 112 0.95 -3.67 -8.83
C VAL A 112 0.36 -2.96 -10.04
N ASP A 113 -0.79 -3.42 -10.48
CA ASP A 113 -1.57 -2.76 -11.52
C ASP A 113 -2.70 -1.95 -10.88
N VAL A 114 -2.77 -0.67 -11.23
CA VAL A 114 -3.85 0.22 -10.80
C VAL A 114 -4.80 0.44 -11.97
N THR A 115 -6.06 0.13 -11.74
CA THR A 115 -7.15 0.31 -12.72
C THR A 115 -8.28 1.13 -12.08
N ASP A 116 -9.15 1.70 -12.90
CA ASP A 116 -10.40 2.27 -12.40
C ASP A 116 -11.59 1.32 -12.64
N ASP A 117 -12.75 1.69 -12.13
CA ASP A 117 -13.99 0.89 -12.27
C ASP A 117 -14.57 0.85 -13.68
N THR A 118 -13.98 1.58 -14.64
CA THR A 118 -14.28 1.42 -16.07
C THR A 118 -13.39 0.37 -16.75
N GLY A 119 -12.42 -0.19 -16.03
CA GLY A 119 -11.42 -1.12 -16.56
C GLY A 119 -10.22 -0.45 -17.21
N ARG A 120 -10.10 0.88 -17.10
CA ARG A 120 -8.98 1.63 -17.67
C ARG A 120 -7.71 1.40 -16.85
N ASP A 121 -6.58 1.20 -17.54
CA ASP A 121 -5.26 1.17 -16.94
C ASP A 121 -4.85 2.56 -16.48
N ILE A 122 -4.57 2.70 -15.19
CA ILE A 122 -4.28 3.99 -14.56
C ILE A 122 -2.79 4.13 -14.24
N ALA A 123 -2.20 3.12 -13.62
CA ALA A 123 -0.79 3.14 -13.27
C ALA A 123 -0.20 1.73 -13.19
N GLN A 124 1.08 1.65 -13.40
CA GLN A 124 1.90 0.46 -13.24
C GLN A 124 2.97 0.73 -12.19
N PHE A 125 3.01 -0.09 -11.16
CA PHE A 125 3.91 0.05 -10.02
C PHE A 125 4.72 -1.24 -9.89
N ILE A 126 6.02 -1.12 -9.68
CA ILE A 126 6.90 -2.25 -9.34
C ILE A 126 7.69 -1.86 -8.10
N GLY A 127 7.59 -2.68 -7.07
CA GLY A 127 8.33 -2.49 -5.83
C GLY A 127 9.23 -3.68 -5.51
N SER A 128 10.43 -3.40 -5.04
CA SER A 128 11.25 -4.38 -4.34
C SER A 128 11.21 -4.11 -2.85
N GLY A 129 11.10 -5.18 -2.06
CA GLY A 129 11.10 -5.14 -0.62
C GLY A 129 12.26 -5.92 -0.03
N PHE A 130 12.68 -5.53 1.15
CA PHE A 130 13.68 -6.23 1.95
C PHE A 130 13.01 -6.90 3.15
N LYS A 131 13.25 -8.20 3.30
CA LYS A 131 12.72 -8.99 4.41
C LYS A 131 13.61 -8.78 5.63
N LEU A 132 13.06 -8.14 6.66
CA LEU A 132 13.76 -7.91 7.92
C LEU A 132 13.66 -9.14 8.82
N GLN A 133 14.68 -9.34 9.68
CA GLN A 133 14.73 -10.45 10.61
C GLN A 133 14.01 -10.14 11.92
N THR A 134 14.01 -8.88 12.32
CA THR A 134 13.42 -8.41 13.57
C THR A 134 12.59 -7.15 13.31
N TYR A 135 11.71 -6.84 14.21
CA TYR A 135 10.80 -5.70 14.11
C TYR A 135 11.41 -4.45 14.76
N PRO A 136 12.27 -3.69 14.06
CA PRO A 136 12.74 -2.43 14.62
C PRO A 136 11.65 -1.36 14.70
N MET A 137 10.48 -1.65 14.11
CA MET A 137 9.42 -0.69 13.85
C MET A 137 8.64 -0.23 15.08
N LYS A 138 8.70 -0.97 16.19
CA LYS A 138 8.08 -0.49 17.43
C LYS A 138 8.80 0.73 18.02
N GLU A 139 10.08 0.89 17.69
CA GLU A 139 10.85 2.06 18.08
C GLU A 139 10.72 3.23 17.11
N TYR A 140 10.42 2.92 15.83
CA TYR A 140 10.30 3.93 14.77
C TYR A 140 8.91 4.53 14.66
N GLY A 141 7.88 3.78 14.98
CA GLY A 141 6.56 4.12 14.55
C GLY A 141 5.89 5.19 15.38
N SER A 142 5.28 4.88 16.43
CA SER A 142 4.34 5.80 17.08
C SER A 142 4.90 6.51 18.31
N ILE A 143 6.02 6.03 18.84
CA ILE A 143 6.46 6.44 20.17
C ILE A 143 7.32 7.69 20.13
N ASN A 144 8.15 7.85 19.12
CA ASN A 144 9.07 8.99 19.03
C ASN A 144 8.35 10.30 18.68
N LEU A 145 7.40 10.26 17.77
CA LEU A 145 6.61 11.44 17.41
C LEU A 145 5.75 11.97 18.58
N LEU A 146 5.34 11.08 19.48
CA LEU A 146 4.55 11.46 20.65
C LEU A 146 5.42 11.89 21.83
N LYS A 147 6.69 11.49 21.89
CA LYS A 147 7.62 11.88 22.95
C LYS A 147 8.25 13.23 22.70
N GLU A 148 8.52 13.58 21.45
CA GLU A 148 9.05 14.89 21.09
C GLU A 148 8.10 16.05 21.39
N GLY A 149 6.79 15.80 21.32
CA GLY A 149 5.77 16.80 21.69
C GLY A 149 5.57 17.00 23.20
N LYS A 150 6.25 16.25 24.07
CA LYS A 150 6.10 16.36 25.52
C LYS A 150 7.29 17.00 26.23
N ASN A 151 8.38 17.25 25.52
CA ASN A 151 9.59 17.86 26.11
C ASN A 151 9.75 19.36 25.82
N GLU A 152 8.75 19.98 25.18
CA GLU A 152 8.69 21.44 25.04
C GLU A 152 7.70 22.01 26.05
N LYS A 153 8.11 21.99 27.33
CA LYS A 153 7.53 22.82 28.37
C LYS A 153 8.62 23.27 29.33
#